data_51d996cd4a40e0df5fab0f230fae34bb
#
_entry.id   51d996cd4a40e0df5fab0f230fae34bb
#
_cell.length_a   1.000
_cell.length_b   1.000
_cell.length_c   1.000
_cell.angle_alpha   90.00
_cell.angle_beta   90.00
_cell.angle_gamma   90.00
#
_symmetry.space_group_name_H-M   'P 1'
#
loop_
_entity.id
_entity.type
_entity.pdbx_description
1 polymer ?
#
loop_
_entity_poly.entity_id
_entity_poly.type
_entity_poly.pdbx_seq_one_letter_code
_entity_poly.pdbx_strand_id
1 'polypeptide(L)'
;MSNHKVDLATTVNLTTSYAGTWAKKYVRASLLTGNTLNNGGLTVLPNIDYKYVIQKGAFDSNFIKNATCDFTDTGTVTLTERVITLEEYQINAEFCKSEFSMTWQAAEMGVSPLNYDLPASFSDFIIGSFAAKIADKYEQVIWGGVNGNAGEFDGFCPLLLADGGVDVAATPVTAANCIAELQKVTAAIPASIYNSEDLHIYVGSAIYRFYVQALGVVGAGSGIENKGTLWFNGTPLTVDGVKIFYSPGMPANSMVAAEVSNLYFGCGLESDFNEIRLIDMAEITGSQNVRFIQRWKAGINYGIREDIILYQ
;
A
#
# COMPACT_ATOMS: atom_id res chain seq x y z
N MET A 1 13.46 -44.99 -16.12
CA MET A 1 13.37 -43.59 -16.54
C MET A 1 12.32 -42.91 -15.68
N SER A 2 12.77 -42.17 -14.68
CA SER A 2 11.89 -41.50 -13.73
C SER A 2 11.43 -40.18 -14.34
N ASN A 3 10.11 -40.06 -14.64
CA ASN A 3 9.51 -38.81 -15.04
C ASN A 3 9.50 -37.86 -13.81
N HIS A 4 10.46 -36.97 -13.78
CA HIS A 4 10.43 -35.86 -12.83
C HIS A 4 9.43 -34.83 -13.36
N LYS A 5 8.19 -34.93 -12.91
CA LYS A 5 7.21 -33.84 -13.09
C LYS A 5 7.65 -32.72 -12.15
N VAL A 6 8.20 -31.67 -12.73
CA VAL A 6 8.34 -30.40 -12.03
C VAL A 6 6.96 -29.76 -12.07
N ASP A 7 6.26 -29.74 -10.94
CA ASP A 7 5.05 -28.95 -10.78
C ASP A 7 5.47 -27.46 -10.74
N LEU A 8 5.56 -26.87 -11.91
CA LEU A 8 5.65 -25.42 -12.04
C LEU A 8 4.26 -24.86 -11.76
N ALA A 9 4.11 -24.23 -10.60
CA ALA A 9 2.90 -23.50 -10.22
C ALA A 9 2.68 -22.20 -11.02
N THR A 10 3.36 -22.06 -12.16
CA THR A 10 3.19 -20.91 -13.05
C THR A 10 2.48 -21.38 -14.31
N THR A 11 1.14 -21.34 -14.30
CA THR A 11 0.36 -21.59 -15.50
C THR A 11 0.43 -20.34 -16.37
N VAL A 12 1.32 -20.34 -17.35
CA VAL A 12 1.33 -19.33 -18.41
C VAL A 12 0.35 -19.77 -19.48
N ASN A 13 -0.90 -19.33 -19.37
CA ASN A 13 -1.91 -19.50 -20.41
C ASN A 13 -1.70 -18.43 -21.50
N LEU A 14 -0.76 -18.67 -22.39
CA LEU A 14 -0.62 -17.90 -23.63
C LEU A 14 -1.52 -18.50 -24.69
N THR A 15 -2.76 -18.01 -24.78
CA THR A 15 -3.72 -18.40 -25.82
C THR A 15 -3.53 -17.63 -27.14
N THR A 16 -2.68 -16.61 -27.16
CA THR A 16 -2.39 -15.84 -28.38
C THR A 16 -0.91 -15.43 -28.38
N SER A 17 -0.18 -15.86 -29.41
CA SER A 17 1.20 -15.42 -29.66
C SER A 17 1.20 -13.98 -30.20
N TYR A 18 1.29 -12.99 -29.31
CA TYR A 18 1.66 -11.63 -29.69
C TYR A 18 3.17 -11.48 -29.59
N ALA A 19 3.86 -11.74 -30.72
CA ALA A 19 5.28 -11.43 -30.86
C ALA A 19 5.45 -9.95 -31.23
N GLY A 20 6.24 -9.19 -30.47
CA GLY A 20 6.70 -7.87 -30.87
C GLY A 20 6.68 -6.79 -29.79
N THR A 21 7.16 -5.61 -30.17
CA THR A 21 7.27 -4.38 -29.35
C THR A 21 5.99 -3.92 -28.64
N TRP A 22 4.84 -4.42 -29.06
CA TRP A 22 3.53 -4.12 -28.46
C TRP A 22 3.33 -4.79 -27.09
N ALA A 23 3.91 -5.97 -26.84
CA ALA A 23 3.80 -6.66 -25.56
C ALA A 23 4.45 -5.86 -24.41
N LYS A 24 5.53 -5.12 -24.68
CA LYS A 24 6.17 -4.22 -23.70
C LYS A 24 5.22 -3.17 -23.12
N LYS A 25 4.31 -2.63 -23.93
CA LYS A 25 3.37 -1.59 -23.49
C LYS A 25 2.25 -2.15 -22.58
N TYR A 26 1.75 -3.34 -22.87
CA TYR A 26 0.65 -3.94 -22.10
C TYR A 26 1.10 -4.42 -20.72
N VAL A 27 2.28 -5.01 -20.63
CA VAL A 27 2.79 -5.49 -19.34
C VAL A 27 3.17 -4.33 -18.42
N ARG A 28 3.73 -3.24 -18.94
CA ARG A 28 4.04 -2.04 -18.13
C ARG A 28 2.80 -1.25 -17.70
N ALA A 29 1.74 -1.24 -18.48
CA ALA A 29 0.52 -0.49 -18.15
C ALA A 29 -0.29 -1.12 -17.00
N SER A 30 -0.11 -2.42 -16.72
CA SER A 30 -0.74 -3.12 -15.61
C SER A 30 -0.01 -2.97 -14.27
N LEU A 31 1.20 -2.38 -14.30
CA LEU A 31 2.08 -2.27 -13.15
C LEU A 31 1.83 -0.94 -12.42
N LEU A 32 0.73 -0.86 -11.71
CA LEU A 32 0.48 0.25 -10.79
C LEU A 32 1.44 0.15 -9.61
N THR A 33 2.35 1.11 -9.53
CA THR A 33 3.17 1.32 -8.33
C THR A 33 2.27 1.63 -7.15
N GLY A 34 2.57 1.06 -5.98
CA GLY A 34 1.81 1.28 -4.75
C GLY A 34 1.62 2.78 -4.47
N ASN A 35 0.37 3.23 -4.51
CA ASN A 35 0.04 4.65 -4.49
C ASN A 35 0.26 5.28 -3.11
N THR A 36 -0.02 4.51 -2.06
CA THR A 36 0.02 4.98 -0.68
C THR A 36 1.44 5.36 -0.23
N LEU A 37 2.45 4.56 -0.56
CA LEU A 37 3.84 4.84 -0.20
C LEU A 37 4.48 5.89 -1.11
N ASN A 38 4.26 5.80 -2.42
CA ASN A 38 4.92 6.69 -3.38
C ASN A 38 4.42 8.13 -3.33
N ASN A 39 3.15 8.35 -2.96
CA ASN A 39 2.56 9.69 -2.88
C ASN A 39 2.61 10.29 -1.47
N GLY A 40 3.39 9.70 -0.56
CA GLY A 40 3.57 10.24 0.78
C GLY A 40 2.33 10.12 1.67
N GLY A 41 1.51 9.07 1.47
CA GLY A 41 0.34 8.81 2.30
C GLY A 41 0.66 8.24 3.68
N LEU A 42 1.90 7.87 3.93
CA LEU A 42 2.37 7.30 5.21
C LEU A 42 3.76 7.86 5.55
N THR A 43 4.07 7.91 6.85
CA THR A 43 5.41 8.21 7.32
C THR A 43 6.27 6.94 7.27
N VAL A 44 7.30 6.95 6.43
CA VAL A 44 8.23 5.82 6.29
C VAL A 44 9.33 5.92 7.33
N LEU A 45 9.54 4.87 8.11
CA LEU A 45 10.62 4.73 9.08
C LEU A 45 11.63 3.69 8.56
N PRO A 46 12.74 4.14 7.96
CA PRO A 46 13.77 3.25 7.44
C PRO A 46 14.70 2.75 8.56
N ASN A 47 15.47 1.70 8.24
CA ASN A 47 16.56 1.19 9.08
C ASN A 47 16.14 0.66 10.46
N ILE A 48 15.00 -0.02 10.51
CA ILE A 48 14.55 -0.72 11.71
C ILE A 48 15.06 -2.18 11.65
N ASP A 49 15.89 -2.59 12.62
CA ASP A 49 16.38 -3.96 12.65
C ASP A 49 15.32 -4.98 13.05
N TYR A 50 14.58 -4.70 14.13
CA TYR A 50 13.56 -5.62 14.64
C TYR A 50 12.32 -4.90 15.16
N LYS A 51 12.47 -3.92 16.05
CA LYS A 51 11.38 -3.17 16.69
C LYS A 51 11.68 -1.70 16.75
N TYR A 52 10.64 -0.90 16.58
CA TYR A 52 10.69 0.54 16.81
C TYR A 52 9.58 0.94 17.78
N VAL A 53 9.92 1.73 18.79
CA VAL A 53 8.98 2.15 19.84
C VAL A 53 8.52 3.56 19.55
N ILE A 54 7.21 3.74 19.35
CA ILE A 54 6.56 5.03 19.23
C ILE A 54 6.05 5.40 20.61
N GLN A 55 6.51 6.52 21.16
CA GLN A 55 6.10 7.01 22.48
C GLN A 55 5.09 8.15 22.33
N LYS A 56 4.02 8.06 23.11
CA LYS A 56 3.00 9.11 23.26
C LYS A 56 3.00 9.62 24.68
N GLY A 57 3.13 10.94 24.87
CA GLY A 57 2.91 11.62 26.13
C GLY A 57 1.48 12.19 26.17
N ALA A 58 0.69 11.80 27.16
CA ALA A 58 -0.61 12.41 27.41
C ALA A 58 -0.53 13.24 28.70
N PHE A 59 -0.99 14.47 28.63
CA PHE A 59 -1.11 15.38 29.77
C PHE A 59 -2.57 15.40 30.24
N ASP A 60 -2.76 15.41 31.56
CA ASP A 60 -4.11 15.57 32.13
C ASP A 60 -4.72 16.93 31.73
N SER A 61 -6.03 16.95 31.48
CA SER A 61 -6.78 18.17 31.15
C SER A 61 -6.73 19.22 32.26
N ASN A 62 -6.49 18.81 33.52
CA ASN A 62 -6.42 19.69 34.69
C ASN A 62 -4.99 20.17 35.02
N PHE A 63 -4.11 20.18 34.04
CA PHE A 63 -2.70 20.58 34.21
C PHE A 63 -2.55 22.06 34.65
N ILE A 64 -3.50 22.92 34.32
CA ILE A 64 -3.48 24.33 34.67
C ILE A 64 -4.48 24.59 35.78
N LYS A 65 -4.02 25.20 36.90
CA LYS A 65 -4.88 25.66 37.98
C LYS A 65 -4.54 27.09 38.42
N ASN A 66 -5.40 27.65 39.23
CA ASN A 66 -5.14 28.96 39.81
C ASN A 66 -3.91 28.94 40.71
N ALA A 67 -3.13 30.01 40.69
CA ALA A 67 -1.93 30.14 41.51
C ALA A 67 -2.25 30.10 43.01
N THR A 68 -1.48 29.32 43.73
CA THR A 68 -1.53 29.25 45.21
C THR A 68 -0.12 29.48 45.75
N CYS A 69 -0.02 29.91 47.02
CA CYS A 69 1.33 30.15 47.61
C CYS A 69 2.13 28.87 47.84
N ASP A 70 1.43 27.73 48.01
CA ASP A 70 2.06 26.45 48.22
C ASP A 70 2.22 25.66 46.91
N PHE A 71 3.30 24.88 46.81
CA PHE A 71 3.47 23.92 45.72
C PHE A 71 2.52 22.75 45.92
N THR A 72 1.63 22.59 44.98
CA THR A 72 0.74 21.41 44.89
C THR A 72 0.82 20.87 43.47
N ASP A 73 0.96 19.59 43.35
CA ASP A 73 1.01 18.90 42.07
C ASP A 73 -0.28 19.13 41.27
N THR A 74 -0.16 19.35 39.95
CA THR A 74 -1.27 19.69 39.07
C THR A 74 -1.34 18.76 37.87
N GLY A 75 -1.63 17.52 38.13
CA GLY A 75 -1.87 16.54 37.08
C GLY A 75 -0.73 15.56 36.84
N THR A 76 -1.04 14.55 36.08
CA THR A 76 -0.13 13.44 35.74
C THR A 76 0.23 13.48 34.26
N VAL A 77 1.48 13.09 33.96
CA VAL A 77 1.93 12.81 32.60
C VAL A 77 1.96 11.31 32.43
N THR A 78 1.15 10.82 31.50
CA THR A 78 1.12 9.40 31.18
C THR A 78 1.88 9.16 29.87
N LEU A 79 2.89 8.30 29.92
CA LEU A 79 3.62 7.85 28.72
C LEU A 79 3.07 6.50 28.32
N THR A 80 2.60 6.42 27.09
CA THR A 80 2.19 5.16 26.45
C THR A 80 3.11 4.83 25.30
N GLU A 81 3.31 3.55 25.05
CA GLU A 81 4.21 3.07 24.00
C GLU A 81 3.45 2.19 23.02
N ARG A 82 3.75 2.37 21.73
CA ARG A 82 3.38 1.44 20.66
C ARG A 82 4.62 0.94 19.97
N VAL A 83 4.63 -0.34 19.66
CA VAL A 83 5.78 -1.01 19.07
C VAL A 83 5.46 -1.42 17.65
N ILE A 84 6.25 -0.96 16.69
CA ILE A 84 6.27 -1.51 15.33
C ILE A 84 7.17 -2.74 15.35
N THR A 85 6.63 -3.90 15.05
CA THR A 85 7.39 -5.14 14.87
C THR A 85 7.51 -5.43 13.39
N LEU A 86 8.72 -5.63 12.91
CA LEU A 86 8.95 -6.01 11.52
C LEU A 86 8.91 -7.52 11.36
N GLU A 87 8.31 -7.98 10.29
CA GLU A 87 8.31 -9.37 9.85
C GLU A 87 9.18 -9.53 8.61
N GLU A 88 9.80 -10.70 8.48
CA GLU A 88 10.67 -11.03 7.35
C GLU A 88 9.88 -11.71 6.24
N TYR A 89 10.04 -11.21 5.02
CA TYR A 89 9.40 -11.73 3.82
C TYR A 89 10.44 -12.15 2.80
N GLN A 90 10.07 -13.14 1.99
CA GLN A 90 10.93 -13.61 0.90
C GLN A 90 10.11 -13.97 -0.34
N ILE A 91 10.71 -13.75 -1.49
CA ILE A 91 10.29 -14.32 -2.76
C ILE A 91 11.43 -15.20 -3.27
N ASN A 92 11.11 -16.46 -3.50
CA ASN A 92 11.98 -17.42 -4.15
C ASN A 92 11.22 -17.96 -5.36
N ALA A 93 11.61 -17.54 -6.56
CA ALA A 93 11.02 -18.01 -7.80
C ALA A 93 12.10 -18.68 -8.66
N GLU A 94 11.74 -19.76 -9.33
CA GLU A 94 12.61 -20.45 -10.29
C GLU A 94 11.84 -20.60 -11.60
N PHE A 95 12.50 -20.31 -12.72
CA PHE A 95 11.94 -20.46 -14.05
C PHE A 95 12.99 -20.93 -15.05
N CYS A 96 12.54 -21.67 -16.05
CA CYS A 96 13.41 -22.25 -17.06
C CYS A 96 13.58 -21.29 -18.26
N LYS A 97 14.80 -21.01 -18.66
CA LYS A 97 15.11 -20.14 -19.81
C LYS A 97 14.47 -20.63 -21.11
N SER A 98 14.41 -21.96 -21.30
CA SER A 98 13.85 -22.55 -22.51
C SER A 98 12.35 -22.24 -22.71
N GLU A 99 11.59 -21.98 -21.63
CA GLU A 99 10.17 -21.63 -21.74
C GLU A 99 9.95 -20.25 -22.38
N PHE A 100 10.94 -19.37 -22.26
CA PHE A 100 10.91 -18.03 -22.88
C PHE A 100 11.43 -18.01 -24.31
N SER A 101 11.99 -19.11 -24.81
CA SER A 101 12.53 -19.20 -26.18
C SER A 101 11.48 -18.98 -27.27
N MET A 102 10.21 -19.21 -26.96
CA MET A 102 9.08 -18.96 -27.86
C MET A 102 8.46 -17.56 -27.72
N THR A 103 9.02 -16.71 -26.86
CA THR A 103 8.49 -15.37 -26.61
C THR A 103 9.24 -14.31 -27.42
N TRP A 104 8.75 -13.06 -27.35
CA TRP A 104 9.41 -11.91 -27.99
C TRP A 104 10.86 -11.67 -27.54
N GLN A 105 11.28 -12.26 -26.41
CA GLN A 105 12.64 -12.21 -25.89
C GLN A 105 13.60 -13.17 -26.62
N ALA A 106 13.08 -14.14 -27.35
CA ALA A 106 13.88 -15.17 -28.03
C ALA A 106 14.94 -14.58 -28.97
N ALA A 107 14.64 -13.45 -29.61
CA ALA A 107 15.58 -12.77 -30.51
C ALA A 107 16.80 -12.18 -29.77
N GLU A 108 16.68 -11.88 -28.49
CA GLU A 108 17.76 -11.31 -27.67
C GLU A 108 18.52 -12.39 -26.87
N MET A 109 17.93 -13.57 -26.67
CA MET A 109 18.53 -14.68 -25.90
C MET A 109 19.53 -15.54 -26.69
N GLY A 110 19.71 -15.28 -27.98
CA GLY A 110 20.60 -16.06 -28.83
C GLY A 110 19.97 -17.35 -29.39
N VAL A 111 20.59 -17.92 -30.41
CA VAL A 111 20.03 -19.04 -31.18
C VAL A 111 20.55 -20.41 -30.71
N SER A 112 21.45 -20.47 -29.72
CA SER A 112 22.04 -21.70 -29.29
C SER A 112 21.17 -22.44 -28.28
N PRO A 113 20.73 -23.67 -28.55
CA PRO A 113 19.95 -24.46 -27.59
C PRO A 113 20.76 -24.95 -26.37
N LEU A 114 22.07 -24.74 -26.38
CA LEU A 114 22.97 -25.20 -25.32
C LEU A 114 23.34 -24.11 -24.32
N ASN A 115 23.23 -22.86 -24.67
CA ASN A 115 23.63 -21.77 -23.81
C ASN A 115 22.80 -20.52 -24.13
N TYR A 116 21.67 -20.36 -23.47
CA TYR A 116 20.90 -19.13 -23.51
C TYR A 116 21.54 -18.13 -22.55
N ASP A 117 22.21 -17.12 -23.08
CA ASP A 117 22.63 -16.00 -22.28
C ASP A 117 21.42 -15.21 -21.78
N LEU A 118 21.53 -14.72 -20.55
CA LEU A 118 20.47 -13.91 -19.94
C LEU A 118 20.70 -12.43 -20.34
N PRO A 119 20.01 -11.90 -21.33
CA PRO A 119 20.21 -10.50 -21.70
C PRO A 119 19.75 -9.57 -20.60
N ALA A 120 20.41 -8.42 -20.44
CA ALA A 120 20.07 -7.40 -19.44
C ALA A 120 18.61 -6.95 -19.54
N SER A 121 18.08 -6.82 -20.77
CA SER A 121 16.68 -6.46 -21.02
C SER A 121 15.68 -7.49 -20.45
N PHE A 122 16.01 -8.77 -20.47
CA PHE A 122 15.18 -9.82 -19.87
C PHE A 122 15.26 -9.80 -18.35
N SER A 123 16.45 -9.60 -17.79
CA SER A 123 16.63 -9.43 -16.35
C SER A 123 15.83 -8.24 -15.82
N ASP A 124 15.92 -7.09 -16.50
CA ASP A 124 15.17 -5.88 -16.15
C ASP A 124 13.65 -6.09 -16.25
N PHE A 125 13.19 -6.85 -17.25
CA PHE A 125 11.78 -7.19 -17.40
C PHE A 125 11.28 -8.05 -16.23
N ILE A 126 12.01 -9.10 -15.86
CA ILE A 126 11.66 -9.99 -14.76
C ILE A 126 11.64 -9.22 -13.44
N ILE A 127 12.72 -8.46 -13.15
CA ILE A 127 12.83 -7.65 -11.94
C ILE A 127 11.67 -6.64 -11.87
N GLY A 128 11.39 -5.92 -12.95
CA GLY A 128 10.29 -4.97 -13.00
C GLY A 128 8.92 -5.62 -12.79
N SER A 129 8.71 -6.83 -13.31
CA SER A 129 7.46 -7.57 -13.14
C SER A 129 7.24 -8.01 -11.68
N PHE A 130 8.29 -8.52 -11.03
CA PHE A 130 8.19 -8.89 -9.61
C PHE A 130 8.04 -7.66 -8.71
N ALA A 131 8.82 -6.60 -8.92
CA ALA A 131 8.73 -5.37 -8.15
C ALA A 131 7.31 -4.78 -8.17
N ALA A 132 6.66 -4.81 -9.32
CA ALA A 132 5.29 -4.35 -9.45
C ALA A 132 4.28 -5.23 -8.73
N LYS A 133 4.45 -6.57 -8.78
CA LYS A 133 3.59 -7.50 -8.03
C LYS A 133 3.75 -7.34 -6.52
N ILE A 134 4.97 -7.06 -6.05
CA ILE A 134 5.23 -6.74 -4.65
C ILE A 134 4.50 -5.45 -4.28
N ALA A 135 4.65 -4.39 -5.06
CA ALA A 135 4.01 -3.10 -4.79
C ALA A 135 2.47 -3.22 -4.73
N ASP A 136 1.86 -3.96 -5.66
CA ASP A 136 0.42 -4.21 -5.69
C ASP A 136 -0.05 -5.01 -4.44
N LYS A 137 0.69 -6.06 -4.07
CA LYS A 137 0.39 -6.84 -2.86
C LYS A 137 0.54 -6.00 -1.60
N TYR A 138 1.62 -5.20 -1.49
CA TYR A 138 1.84 -4.35 -0.32
C TYR A 138 0.78 -3.27 -0.16
N GLU A 139 0.31 -2.68 -1.26
CA GLU A 139 -0.78 -1.72 -1.21
C GLU A 139 -2.04 -2.32 -0.56
N GLN A 140 -2.34 -3.59 -0.87
CA GLN A 140 -3.46 -4.31 -0.24
C GLN A 140 -3.19 -4.66 1.22
N VAL A 141 -1.97 -5.13 1.52
CA VAL A 141 -1.57 -5.57 2.87
C VAL A 141 -1.51 -4.40 3.85
N ILE A 142 -1.04 -3.22 3.44
CA ILE A 142 -0.99 -2.01 4.28
C ILE A 142 -2.38 -1.69 4.86
N TRP A 143 -3.43 -1.85 4.08
CA TRP A 143 -4.78 -1.50 4.53
C TRP A 143 -5.56 -2.68 5.10
N GLY A 144 -5.54 -3.83 4.44
CA GLY A 144 -6.39 -4.96 4.75
C GLY A 144 -5.67 -6.27 5.06
N GLY A 145 -4.34 -6.27 5.20
CA GLY A 145 -3.57 -7.47 5.51
C GLY A 145 -3.96 -8.07 6.86
N VAL A 146 -3.84 -9.38 6.97
CA VAL A 146 -4.10 -10.12 8.21
C VAL A 146 -2.90 -11.01 8.51
N ASN A 147 -2.28 -10.82 9.67
CA ASN A 147 -1.17 -11.64 10.12
C ASN A 147 -1.62 -13.11 10.24
N GLY A 148 -0.82 -14.02 9.74
CA GLY A 148 -1.15 -15.45 9.61
C GLY A 148 -1.44 -15.87 8.18
N ASN A 149 -1.77 -14.95 7.27
CA ASN A 149 -1.76 -15.21 5.85
C ASN A 149 -0.33 -15.14 5.29
N ALA A 150 -0.03 -15.95 4.28
CA ALA A 150 1.31 -15.96 3.68
C ALA A 150 1.67 -14.59 3.06
N GLY A 151 2.76 -14.00 3.57
CA GLY A 151 3.28 -12.72 3.07
C GLY A 151 2.47 -11.49 3.49
N GLU A 152 1.72 -11.56 4.59
CA GLU A 152 0.94 -10.47 5.13
C GLU A 152 1.29 -10.17 6.59
N PHE A 153 1.25 -8.90 6.96
CA PHE A 153 1.19 -8.39 8.32
C PHE A 153 -0.19 -7.79 8.58
N ASP A 154 -0.53 -7.49 9.83
CA ASP A 154 -1.79 -6.82 10.15
C ASP A 154 -1.83 -5.42 9.55
N GLY A 155 -2.77 -5.18 8.63
CA GLY A 155 -3.03 -3.90 8.00
C GLY A 155 -3.67 -2.89 8.96
N PHE A 156 -3.76 -1.61 8.55
CA PHE A 156 -4.37 -0.58 9.40
C PHE A 156 -5.82 -0.89 9.78
N CYS A 157 -6.65 -1.36 8.84
CA CYS A 157 -8.06 -1.65 9.16
C CYS A 157 -8.20 -2.76 10.23
N PRO A 158 -7.54 -3.94 10.12
CA PRO A 158 -7.55 -4.93 11.18
C PRO A 158 -6.98 -4.45 12.52
N LEU A 159 -5.86 -3.69 12.49
CA LEU A 159 -5.26 -3.14 13.71
C LEU A 159 -6.21 -2.16 14.42
N LEU A 160 -6.84 -1.25 13.67
CA LEU A 160 -7.79 -0.28 14.21
C LEU A 160 -9.04 -0.96 14.75
N LEU A 161 -9.53 -1.98 14.03
CA LEU A 161 -10.68 -2.77 14.46
C LEU A 161 -10.41 -3.51 15.77
N ALA A 162 -9.22 -4.09 15.91
CA ALA A 162 -8.82 -4.80 17.13
C ALA A 162 -8.65 -3.88 18.35
N ASP A 163 -8.22 -2.63 18.13
CA ASP A 163 -7.79 -1.72 19.21
C ASP A 163 -8.84 -0.68 19.62
N GLY A 164 -9.99 -0.64 19.01
CA GLY A 164 -11.05 0.31 19.37
C GLY A 164 -12.37 0.08 18.64
N GLY A 165 -12.39 -0.87 17.71
CA GLY A 165 -13.58 -1.16 16.92
C GLY A 165 -13.80 -0.13 15.80
N VAL A 166 -15.02 -0.12 15.29
CA VAL A 166 -15.47 0.78 14.24
C VAL A 166 -15.95 2.10 14.83
N ASP A 167 -15.44 3.23 14.37
CA ASP A 167 -15.86 4.55 14.84
C ASP A 167 -17.14 5.01 14.12
N VAL A 168 -17.25 4.72 12.83
CA VAL A 168 -18.41 5.03 12.01
C VAL A 168 -18.89 3.78 11.30
N ALA A 169 -20.11 3.32 11.62
CA ALA A 169 -20.68 2.14 11.00
C ALA A 169 -20.94 2.37 9.50
N ALA A 170 -20.39 1.51 8.66
CA ALA A 170 -20.51 1.61 7.22
C ALA A 170 -21.90 1.16 6.72
N THR A 171 -22.41 1.90 5.75
CA THR A 171 -23.46 1.44 4.86
C THR A 171 -22.88 1.21 3.46
N PRO A 172 -23.46 0.31 2.63
CA PRO A 172 -22.98 0.15 1.27
C PRO A 172 -22.92 1.48 0.51
N VAL A 173 -21.69 1.89 0.14
CA VAL A 173 -21.48 3.17 -0.54
C VAL A 173 -21.87 3.05 -2.01
N THR A 174 -22.67 4.01 -2.47
CA THR A 174 -23.12 4.16 -3.86
C THR A 174 -22.90 5.61 -4.31
N ALA A 175 -23.01 5.89 -5.60
CA ALA A 175 -22.89 7.25 -6.11
C ALA A 175 -23.94 8.22 -5.50
N ALA A 176 -25.09 7.71 -5.06
CA ALA A 176 -26.16 8.52 -4.48
C ALA A 176 -25.90 8.93 -3.02
N ASN A 177 -25.25 8.05 -2.22
CA ASN A 177 -25.04 8.29 -0.78
C ASN A 177 -23.57 8.63 -0.43
N CYS A 178 -22.65 8.56 -1.38
CA CYS A 178 -21.21 8.71 -1.15
C CYS A 178 -20.85 10.00 -0.39
N ILE A 179 -21.46 11.13 -0.76
CA ILE A 179 -21.23 12.41 -0.09
C ILE A 179 -21.68 12.35 1.37
N ALA A 180 -22.86 11.79 1.64
CA ALA A 180 -23.39 11.68 3.00
C ALA A 180 -22.53 10.75 3.87
N GLU A 181 -22.02 9.66 3.32
CA GLU A 181 -21.12 8.74 4.03
C GLU A 181 -19.76 9.38 4.34
N LEU A 182 -19.19 10.14 3.40
CA LEU A 182 -17.97 10.92 3.63
C LEU A 182 -18.20 12.00 4.70
N GLN A 183 -19.35 12.65 4.73
CA GLN A 183 -19.70 13.63 5.77
C GLN A 183 -19.83 12.99 7.17
N LYS A 184 -20.26 11.75 7.28
CA LYS A 184 -20.23 11.03 8.56
C LYS A 184 -18.79 10.84 9.06
N VAL A 185 -17.85 10.52 8.15
CA VAL A 185 -16.45 10.40 8.51
C VAL A 185 -15.88 11.75 8.94
N THR A 186 -16.12 12.82 8.18
CA THR A 186 -15.63 14.17 8.55
C THR A 186 -16.23 14.67 9.86
N ALA A 187 -17.48 14.36 10.16
CA ALA A 187 -18.13 14.71 11.42
C ALA A 187 -17.57 13.96 12.64
N ALA A 188 -17.01 12.78 12.43
CA ALA A 188 -16.39 11.99 13.50
C ALA A 188 -14.94 12.43 13.82
N ILE A 189 -14.31 13.23 12.96
CA ILE A 189 -12.93 13.69 13.16
C ILE A 189 -12.85 14.60 14.39
N PRO A 190 -11.90 14.36 15.32
CA PRO A 190 -11.70 15.23 16.47
C PRO A 190 -11.36 16.67 16.06
N ALA A 191 -11.92 17.64 16.78
CA ALA A 191 -11.69 19.05 16.49
C ALA A 191 -10.22 19.48 16.61
N SER A 192 -9.43 18.74 17.38
CA SER A 192 -7.99 18.99 17.56
C SER A 192 -7.19 18.86 16.28
N ILE A 193 -7.56 17.93 15.40
CA ILE A 193 -6.83 17.60 14.16
C ILE A 193 -7.55 18.09 12.89
N TYR A 194 -8.78 18.57 13.01
CA TYR A 194 -9.64 18.87 11.85
C TYR A 194 -9.05 19.89 10.87
N ASN A 195 -8.20 20.78 11.33
CA ASN A 195 -7.57 21.81 10.48
C ASN A 195 -6.09 21.50 10.16
N SER A 196 -5.65 20.29 10.37
CA SER A 196 -4.28 19.87 10.05
C SER A 196 -4.11 19.71 8.53
N GLU A 197 -3.01 20.24 7.99
CA GLU A 197 -2.68 20.11 6.57
C GLU A 197 -2.40 18.66 6.16
N ASP A 198 -1.97 17.84 7.12
CA ASP A 198 -1.60 16.43 6.92
C ASP A 198 -2.78 15.48 7.07
N LEU A 199 -3.97 16.01 7.40
CA LEU A 199 -5.17 15.20 7.54
C LEU A 199 -5.69 14.76 6.18
N HIS A 200 -5.85 13.45 6.01
CA HIS A 200 -6.37 12.84 4.79
C HIS A 200 -7.47 11.83 5.11
N ILE A 201 -8.42 11.71 4.18
CA ILE A 201 -9.38 10.61 4.15
C ILE A 201 -8.92 9.62 3.09
N TYR A 202 -8.46 8.46 3.53
CA TYR A 202 -8.03 7.37 2.65
C TYR A 202 -9.23 6.60 2.17
N VAL A 203 -9.39 6.49 0.85
CA VAL A 203 -10.53 5.83 0.23
C VAL A 203 -10.09 4.85 -0.86
N GLY A 204 -10.84 3.75 -0.98
CA GLY A 204 -10.64 2.76 -2.02
C GLY A 204 -11.14 3.22 -3.39
N SER A 205 -10.79 2.46 -4.42
CA SER A 205 -11.09 2.77 -5.82
C SER A 205 -12.60 2.90 -6.12
N ALA A 206 -13.45 2.13 -5.46
CA ALA A 206 -14.90 2.17 -5.65
C ALA A 206 -15.48 3.47 -5.10
N ILE A 207 -15.14 3.84 -3.85
CA ILE A 207 -15.64 5.05 -3.18
C ILE A 207 -15.14 6.29 -3.91
N TYR A 208 -13.88 6.30 -4.33
CA TYR A 208 -13.32 7.40 -5.11
C TYR A 208 -14.10 7.65 -6.41
N ARG A 209 -14.43 6.57 -7.17
CA ARG A 209 -15.25 6.68 -8.38
C ARG A 209 -16.66 7.16 -8.08
N PHE A 210 -17.30 6.65 -7.03
CA PHE A 210 -18.64 7.11 -6.62
C PHE A 210 -18.65 8.58 -6.22
N TYR A 211 -17.60 9.05 -5.56
CA TYR A 211 -17.45 10.44 -5.21
C TYR A 211 -17.34 11.34 -6.46
N VAL A 212 -16.51 10.95 -7.42
CA VAL A 212 -16.38 11.67 -8.71
C VAL A 212 -17.72 11.70 -9.46
N GLN A 213 -18.46 10.58 -9.49
CA GLN A 213 -19.77 10.50 -10.11
C GLN A 213 -20.79 11.41 -9.38
N ALA A 214 -20.80 11.39 -8.06
CA ALA A 214 -21.68 12.23 -7.24
C ALA A 214 -21.44 13.71 -7.49
N LEU A 215 -20.18 14.15 -7.59
CA LEU A 215 -19.83 15.53 -7.94
C LEU A 215 -20.33 15.93 -9.32
N GLY A 216 -20.29 15.03 -10.30
CA GLY A 216 -20.82 15.27 -11.65
C GLY A 216 -22.34 15.47 -11.68
N VAL A 217 -23.07 14.71 -10.87
CA VAL A 217 -24.54 14.82 -10.78
C VAL A 217 -24.97 16.11 -10.06
N VAL A 218 -24.30 16.48 -8.97
CA VAL A 218 -24.61 17.71 -8.22
C VAL A 218 -24.32 18.95 -9.06
N GLY A 219 -23.34 18.90 -9.96
CA GLY A 219 -23.02 20.01 -10.89
C GLY A 219 -24.11 20.28 -11.93
N ALA A 220 -24.84 19.24 -12.36
CA ALA A 220 -25.86 19.38 -13.42
C ALA A 220 -27.19 20.05 -12.98
N GLY A 221 -27.46 20.05 -11.66
CA GLY A 221 -28.74 20.58 -11.12
C GLY A 221 -28.69 21.91 -10.37
N SER A 222 -27.52 22.38 -9.98
CA SER A 222 -27.40 23.50 -9.01
C SER A 222 -26.90 24.83 -9.56
N GLY A 223 -26.75 25.01 -10.86
CA GLY A 223 -26.29 26.28 -11.46
C GLY A 223 -24.88 26.72 -11.05
N ILE A 224 -24.10 25.84 -10.42
CA ILE A 224 -22.70 26.09 -10.04
C ILE A 224 -21.81 25.54 -11.15
N GLU A 225 -21.46 26.39 -12.07
CA GLU A 225 -20.78 26.04 -13.34
C GLU A 225 -19.39 25.42 -13.25
N ASN A 226 -18.80 25.18 -12.07
CA ASN A 226 -17.37 24.90 -11.98
C ASN A 226 -16.94 23.61 -11.26
N LYS A 227 -17.84 22.77 -10.77
CA LYS A 227 -17.41 21.57 -10.01
C LYS A 227 -16.84 20.44 -10.89
N GLY A 228 -17.27 20.33 -12.14
CA GLY A 228 -16.72 19.36 -13.09
C GLY A 228 -15.33 19.74 -13.62
N THR A 229 -15.02 21.02 -13.70
CA THR A 229 -13.72 21.54 -14.18
C THR A 229 -12.62 21.45 -13.13
N LEU A 230 -12.94 21.53 -11.85
CA LEU A 230 -11.96 21.37 -10.76
C LEU A 230 -11.31 19.98 -10.75
N TRP A 231 -12.03 18.97 -11.16
CA TRP A 231 -11.51 17.61 -11.25
C TRP A 231 -10.50 17.45 -12.41
N PHE A 232 -10.73 18.13 -13.53
CA PHE A 232 -9.80 18.13 -14.68
C PHE A 232 -8.52 18.93 -14.44
N ASN A 233 -8.51 19.83 -13.48
CA ASN A 233 -7.36 20.69 -13.18
C ASN A 233 -6.34 20.07 -12.23
N GLY A 234 -6.45 18.76 -11.91
CA GLY A 234 -5.46 18.07 -11.07
C GLY A 234 -5.39 18.51 -9.61
N THR A 235 -6.33 19.31 -9.14
CA THR A 235 -6.44 19.65 -7.72
C THR A 235 -6.88 18.43 -6.92
N PRO A 236 -6.28 18.13 -5.76
CA PRO A 236 -6.73 17.03 -4.92
C PRO A 236 -8.18 17.23 -4.54
N LEU A 237 -8.99 16.16 -4.64
CA LEU A 237 -10.38 16.20 -4.22
C LEU A 237 -10.45 16.40 -2.70
N THR A 238 -11.37 17.25 -2.26
CA THR A 238 -11.60 17.56 -0.85
C THR A 238 -13.06 17.37 -0.49
N VAL A 239 -13.34 16.96 0.75
CA VAL A 239 -14.66 16.92 1.36
C VAL A 239 -14.60 17.72 2.65
N ASP A 240 -15.47 18.70 2.81
CA ASP A 240 -15.52 19.59 3.99
C ASP A 240 -14.15 20.16 4.39
N GLY A 241 -13.28 20.44 3.41
CA GLY A 241 -11.94 20.96 3.62
C GLY A 241 -10.84 19.89 3.82
N VAL A 242 -11.20 18.62 4.05
CA VAL A 242 -10.25 17.52 4.23
C VAL A 242 -9.90 16.90 2.88
N LYS A 243 -8.62 16.65 2.65
CA LYS A 243 -8.13 16.05 1.40
C LYS A 243 -8.49 14.58 1.31
N ILE A 244 -8.93 14.13 0.13
CA ILE A 244 -9.14 12.72 -0.16
C ILE A 244 -7.86 12.13 -0.74
N PHE A 245 -7.38 11.06 -0.13
CA PHE A 245 -6.24 10.29 -0.60
C PHE A 245 -6.72 8.97 -1.23
N TYR A 246 -6.34 8.75 -2.48
CA TYR A 246 -6.69 7.53 -3.20
C TYR A 246 -5.75 6.39 -2.83
N SER A 247 -6.31 5.34 -2.21
CA SER A 247 -5.59 4.11 -1.81
C SER A 247 -6.24 2.89 -2.47
N PRO A 248 -5.68 2.38 -3.57
CA PRO A 248 -6.30 1.28 -4.31
C PRO A 248 -6.40 -0.03 -3.51
N GLY A 249 -5.54 -0.23 -2.52
CA GLY A 249 -5.54 -1.40 -1.65
C GLY A 249 -6.52 -1.37 -0.49
N MET A 250 -7.25 -0.26 -0.30
CA MET A 250 -8.25 -0.16 0.76
C MET A 250 -9.36 -1.20 0.59
N PRO A 251 -9.75 -1.94 1.65
CA PRO A 251 -10.86 -2.88 1.59
C PRO A 251 -12.16 -2.22 1.10
N ALA A 252 -12.99 -3.02 0.46
CA ALA A 252 -14.26 -2.53 -0.06
C ALA A 252 -15.12 -1.95 1.07
N ASN A 253 -15.75 -0.83 0.83
CA ASN A 253 -16.65 -0.15 1.76
C ASN A 253 -15.97 0.37 3.06
N SER A 254 -14.63 0.45 3.07
CA SER A 254 -13.87 1.00 4.20
C SER A 254 -13.24 2.34 3.85
N MET A 255 -13.15 3.21 4.84
CA MET A 255 -12.46 4.50 4.78
C MET A 255 -11.70 4.70 6.10
N VAL A 256 -10.56 5.38 6.00
CA VAL A 256 -9.79 5.76 7.19
C VAL A 256 -9.49 7.25 7.10
N ALA A 257 -9.83 8.01 8.14
CA ALA A 257 -9.38 9.40 8.26
C ALA A 257 -8.26 9.48 9.31
N ALA A 258 -7.11 9.98 8.91
CA ALA A 258 -5.94 10.10 9.78
C ALA A 258 -4.96 11.15 9.26
N GLU A 259 -4.11 11.66 10.15
CA GLU A 259 -2.93 12.43 9.76
C GLU A 259 -1.85 11.49 9.22
N VAL A 260 -1.15 11.92 8.17
CA VAL A 260 -0.02 11.18 7.59
C VAL A 260 1.08 10.92 8.63
N SER A 261 1.32 11.90 9.50
CA SER A 261 2.29 11.82 10.59
C SER A 261 1.95 10.81 11.68
N ASN A 262 0.70 10.34 11.73
CA ASN A 262 0.21 9.36 12.70
C ASN A 262 0.24 7.91 12.15
N LEU A 263 0.48 7.72 10.88
CA LEU A 263 0.54 6.42 10.22
C LEU A 263 2.00 6.09 9.85
N TYR A 264 2.52 4.98 10.37
CA TYR A 264 3.91 4.60 10.20
C TYR A 264 4.05 3.30 9.41
N PHE A 265 4.94 3.34 8.42
CA PHE A 265 5.42 2.16 7.71
C PHE A 265 6.88 1.95 8.06
N GLY A 266 7.20 0.87 8.75
CA GLY A 266 8.56 0.48 9.10
C GLY A 266 9.13 -0.47 8.06
N CYS A 267 10.36 -0.21 7.64
CA CYS A 267 11.13 -1.13 6.81
C CYS A 267 12.51 -1.36 7.40
N GLY A 268 13.13 -2.47 7.03
CA GLY A 268 14.51 -2.78 7.37
C GLY A 268 15.47 -1.79 6.74
N LEU A 269 16.52 -2.25 6.10
CA LEU A 269 17.34 -1.37 5.28
C LEU A 269 16.54 -0.89 4.07
N GLU A 270 16.51 0.40 3.82
CA GLU A 270 15.84 0.97 2.65
C GLU A 270 16.41 0.38 1.34
N SER A 271 17.68 0.00 1.36
CA SER A 271 18.35 -0.71 0.27
C SER A 271 17.84 -2.14 0.05
N ASP A 272 17.30 -2.80 1.08
CA ASP A 272 16.82 -4.21 0.97
C ASP A 272 15.61 -4.32 0.03
N PHE A 273 14.80 -3.26 -0.09
CA PHE A 273 13.72 -3.20 -1.08
C PHE A 273 14.22 -3.26 -2.52
N ASN A 274 15.46 -2.86 -2.75
CA ASN A 274 16.10 -2.83 -4.06
C ASN A 274 17.10 -3.96 -4.26
N GLU A 275 17.42 -4.74 -3.23
CA GLU A 275 18.35 -5.86 -3.35
C GLU A 275 17.64 -7.10 -3.91
N ILE A 276 17.76 -7.24 -5.20
CA ILE A 276 17.22 -8.36 -5.96
C ILE A 276 18.39 -9.17 -6.52
N ARG A 277 18.37 -10.49 -6.30
CA ARG A 277 19.37 -11.40 -6.84
C ARG A 277 18.74 -12.29 -7.90
N LEU A 278 19.29 -12.20 -9.10
CA LEU A 278 18.97 -13.09 -10.19
C LEU A 278 20.20 -14.00 -10.40
N ILE A 279 20.04 -15.29 -10.14
CA ILE A 279 21.14 -16.27 -10.20
C ILE A 279 20.89 -17.20 -11.37
N ASP A 280 21.80 -17.19 -12.34
CA ASP A 280 21.82 -18.19 -13.40
C ASP A 280 22.41 -19.50 -12.87
N MET A 281 21.63 -20.56 -12.95
CA MET A 281 22.04 -21.88 -12.46
C MET A 281 22.88 -22.64 -13.45
N ALA A 282 23.06 -22.16 -14.68
CA ALA A 282 23.86 -22.83 -15.71
C ALA A 282 25.31 -22.99 -15.29
N GLU A 283 25.91 -22.00 -14.65
CA GLU A 283 27.30 -22.06 -14.16
C GLU A 283 27.47 -22.93 -12.89
N ILE A 284 26.39 -23.08 -12.10
CA ILE A 284 26.45 -23.75 -10.79
C ILE A 284 26.09 -25.24 -10.90
N THR A 285 24.97 -25.51 -11.60
CA THR A 285 24.41 -26.89 -11.70
C THR A 285 24.32 -27.41 -13.12
N GLY A 286 24.65 -26.61 -14.13
CA GLY A 286 24.48 -26.94 -15.55
C GLY A 286 23.01 -26.96 -16.00
N SER A 287 22.05 -26.49 -15.15
CA SER A 287 20.65 -26.42 -15.49
C SER A 287 20.33 -25.08 -16.20
N GLN A 288 19.32 -25.09 -17.07
CA GLN A 288 18.85 -23.86 -17.74
C GLN A 288 17.88 -23.04 -16.87
N ASN A 289 17.94 -23.20 -15.55
CA ASN A 289 17.07 -22.51 -14.63
C ASN A 289 17.72 -21.21 -14.15
N VAL A 290 16.85 -20.21 -13.93
CA VAL A 290 17.20 -18.93 -13.32
C VAL A 290 16.42 -18.78 -12.02
N ARG A 291 17.11 -18.44 -10.94
CA ARG A 291 16.50 -18.21 -9.64
C ARG A 291 16.44 -16.72 -9.35
N PHE A 292 15.24 -16.27 -8.98
CA PHE A 292 14.99 -14.94 -8.47
C PHE A 292 14.84 -15.02 -6.95
N ILE A 293 15.62 -14.23 -6.23
CA ILE A 293 15.62 -14.20 -4.76
C ILE A 293 15.52 -12.75 -4.32
N GLN A 294 14.52 -12.45 -3.51
CA GLN A 294 14.39 -11.16 -2.84
C GLN A 294 13.95 -11.38 -1.39
N ARG A 295 14.55 -10.66 -0.45
CA ARG A 295 14.20 -10.70 0.97
C ARG A 295 14.14 -9.28 1.51
N TRP A 296 13.17 -9.03 2.40
CA TRP A 296 13.01 -7.73 3.04
C TRP A 296 12.26 -7.86 4.35
N LYS A 297 12.24 -6.78 5.13
CA LYS A 297 11.45 -6.66 6.38
C LYS A 297 10.47 -5.51 6.24
N ALA A 298 9.24 -5.73 6.67
CA ALA A 298 8.23 -4.69 6.68
C ALA A 298 7.25 -4.87 7.84
N GLY A 299 6.65 -3.77 8.27
CA GLY A 299 5.61 -3.74 9.28
C GLY A 299 4.98 -2.36 9.35
N ILE A 300 3.80 -2.27 9.92
CA ILE A 300 3.09 -1.01 10.11
C ILE A 300 2.62 -0.85 11.55
N ASN A 301 2.40 0.37 11.96
CA ASN A 301 1.65 0.73 13.16
C ASN A 301 1.24 2.21 13.10
N TYR A 302 0.44 2.65 14.01
CA TYR A 302 0.05 4.04 14.19
C TYR A 302 0.41 4.53 15.58
N GLY A 303 0.44 5.86 15.77
CA GLY A 303 0.80 6.46 17.05
C GLY A 303 -0.41 6.60 17.98
N ILE A 304 -1.38 7.40 17.58
CA ILE A 304 -2.51 7.82 18.40
C ILE A 304 -3.79 7.28 17.80
N ARG A 305 -4.47 6.35 18.52
CA ARG A 305 -5.72 5.72 18.04
C ARG A 305 -6.88 6.71 18.00
N GLU A 306 -6.95 7.59 18.97
CA GLU A 306 -8.04 8.55 19.15
C GLU A 306 -8.13 9.59 18.02
N ASP A 307 -7.03 9.79 17.31
CA ASP A 307 -6.93 10.72 16.18
C ASP A 307 -7.15 10.02 14.81
N ILE A 308 -7.55 8.74 14.83
CA ILE A 308 -7.81 7.97 13.62
C ILE A 308 -9.26 7.51 13.62
N ILE A 309 -9.98 7.76 12.53
CA ILE A 309 -11.37 7.35 12.37
C ILE A 309 -11.45 6.19 11.39
N LEU A 310 -12.00 5.08 11.84
CA LEU A 310 -12.29 3.91 11.02
C LEU A 310 -13.78 3.88 10.66
N TYR A 311 -14.06 3.93 9.38
CA TYR A 311 -15.37 3.67 8.79
C TYR A 311 -15.36 2.28 8.15
N GLN A 312 -16.12 1.35 8.72
CA GLN A 312 -16.23 -0.04 8.22
C GLN A 312 -17.57 -0.68 8.59
#